data_bc4941cbcead055edb95655ad3486ca5
#
_entry.id   bc4941cbcead055edb95655ad3486ca5
#
_cell.length_a   1.000
_cell.length_b   1.000
_cell.length_c   1.000
_cell.angle_alpha   90.00
_cell.angle_beta   90.00
_cell.angle_gamma   90.00
#
_symmetry.space_group_name_H-M   'P 1'
#
loop_
_entity.id
_entity.type
_entity.pdbx_description
1 polymer ?
#
loop_
_entity_poly.entity_id
_entity_poly.type
_entity_poly.pdbx_seq_one_letter_code
_entity_poly.pdbx_strand_id
1 'polypeptide(L)'
;MPDTRARSDIPGTFIGKDVENWPRCDVLISFFSTDFPLYKAISYVKLRNPFCINELIPQALLWDRRLVGLVLDHAKVPTPKRLEVSRDGGPKVDDELKEYMKARIGVELGGFRVTPEVTLREDGNAIIIDGQVLEKPFVEKPVSGEDHNVYIYFRDGGGRRLFRKVRQ
;
A
#
# COMPACT_ATOMS: atom_id res chain seq x y z
N MET A 1 -9.68 21.57 36.47
CA MET A 1 -10.09 21.11 35.14
C MET A 1 -8.82 20.80 34.37
N PRO A 2 -8.66 19.61 33.77
CA PRO A 2 -7.48 19.33 32.96
C PRO A 2 -7.55 20.18 31.68
N ASP A 3 -6.41 20.75 31.31
CA ASP A 3 -6.22 21.57 30.10
C ASP A 3 -6.47 20.69 28.85
N THR A 4 -7.61 20.93 28.18
CA THR A 4 -8.07 20.19 26.99
C THR A 4 -7.47 20.75 25.68
N ARG A 5 -6.32 21.41 25.73
CA ARG A 5 -5.64 21.82 24.49
C ARG A 5 -5.08 20.57 23.79
N ALA A 6 -5.70 20.24 22.64
CA ALA A 6 -5.08 19.32 21.71
C ALA A 6 -3.68 19.82 21.38
N ARG A 7 -2.65 19.14 21.87
CA ARG A 7 -1.27 19.42 21.46
C ARG A 7 -1.13 18.94 20.01
N SER A 8 -1.07 19.88 19.09
CA SER A 8 -0.54 19.64 17.74
C SER A 8 0.98 19.54 17.85
N ASP A 9 1.47 18.41 18.32
CA ASP A 9 2.91 18.18 18.40
C ASP A 9 3.44 17.91 17.00
N ILE A 10 4.41 18.70 16.57
CA ILE A 10 5.07 18.66 15.27
C ILE A 10 5.66 17.27 15.04
N PRO A 11 5.35 16.59 13.91
CA PRO A 11 5.70 15.18 13.67
C PRO A 11 7.18 14.82 13.79
N GLY A 12 8.11 15.74 13.70
CA GLY A 12 9.56 15.47 13.74
C GLY A 12 10.15 15.19 15.11
N THR A 13 9.49 15.54 16.21
CA THR A 13 10.12 15.59 17.54
C THR A 13 10.23 14.24 18.25
N PHE A 14 9.39 13.24 17.89
CA PHE A 14 9.35 11.96 18.62
C PHE A 14 9.95 10.78 17.89
N ILE A 15 10.05 10.85 16.56
CA ILE A 15 10.44 9.73 15.70
C ILE A 15 11.79 9.11 16.08
N GLY A 16 12.73 9.97 16.52
CA GLY A 16 14.06 9.55 16.98
C GLY A 16 14.12 8.97 18.40
N LYS A 17 13.03 9.10 19.19
CA LYS A 17 13.00 8.62 20.57
C LYS A 17 12.45 7.21 20.67
N ASP A 18 12.77 6.52 21.77
CA ASP A 18 12.12 5.26 22.12
C ASP A 18 10.66 5.50 22.47
N VAL A 19 9.80 4.53 22.17
CA VAL A 19 8.34 4.67 22.30
C VAL A 19 7.87 4.90 23.74
N GLU A 20 8.65 4.48 24.72
CA GLU A 20 8.43 4.70 26.14
C GLU A 20 8.47 6.19 26.49
N ASN A 21 9.26 6.95 25.73
CA ASN A 21 9.47 8.39 25.89
C ASN A 21 8.50 9.23 25.04
N TRP A 22 7.60 8.59 24.31
CA TRP A 22 6.59 9.31 23.56
C TRP A 22 5.50 9.86 24.48
N PRO A 23 4.94 11.05 24.19
CA PRO A 23 3.84 11.61 24.96
C PRO A 23 2.67 10.63 25.04
N ARG A 24 2.01 10.59 26.19
CA ARG A 24 0.77 9.83 26.34
C ARG A 24 -0.37 10.58 25.67
N CYS A 25 -1.23 9.83 24.97
CA CYS A 25 -2.48 10.34 24.41
C CYS A 25 -3.61 9.32 24.64
N ASP A 26 -4.82 9.82 24.75
CA ASP A 26 -6.03 8.99 24.87
C ASP A 26 -6.55 8.57 23.51
N VAL A 27 -6.30 9.41 22.49
CA VAL A 27 -6.75 9.18 21.10
C VAL A 27 -5.58 9.36 20.16
N LEU A 28 -5.44 8.42 19.23
CA LEU A 28 -4.41 8.43 18.20
C LEU A 28 -5.05 8.37 16.81
N ILE A 29 -4.58 9.25 15.93
CA ILE A 29 -4.78 9.15 14.49
C ILE A 29 -3.44 9.12 13.81
N SER A 30 -3.24 8.24 12.83
CA SER A 30 -1.99 8.12 12.09
C SER A 30 -2.24 8.22 10.58
N PHE A 31 -1.38 8.95 9.89
CA PHE A 31 -1.38 9.03 8.43
C PHE A 31 -0.09 8.39 7.92
N PHE A 32 -0.29 7.25 7.24
CA PHE A 32 0.81 6.55 6.63
C PHE A 32 1.38 7.34 5.44
N SER A 33 2.68 7.56 5.46
CA SER A 33 3.43 8.21 4.38
C SER A 33 4.89 7.78 4.42
N THR A 34 5.68 8.15 3.41
CA THR A 34 7.13 8.01 3.42
C THR A 34 7.69 8.60 4.73
N ASP A 35 8.62 7.88 5.34
CA ASP A 35 9.28 8.25 6.61
C ASP A 35 8.39 8.18 7.87
N PHE A 36 7.13 7.75 7.76
CA PHE A 36 6.32 7.48 8.95
C PHE A 36 6.80 6.18 9.63
N PRO A 37 7.18 6.22 10.92
CA PRO A 37 7.72 5.06 11.62
C PRO A 37 6.61 4.11 12.09
N LEU A 38 5.92 3.47 11.14
CA LEU A 38 4.74 2.66 11.40
C LEU A 38 4.96 1.61 12.49
N TYR A 39 6.09 0.88 12.47
CA TYR A 39 6.36 -0.15 13.47
C TYR A 39 6.58 0.40 14.87
N LYS A 40 7.19 1.59 14.99
CA LYS A 40 7.27 2.28 16.29
C LYS A 40 5.89 2.73 16.76
N ALA A 41 5.04 3.21 15.86
CA ALA A 41 3.67 3.60 16.19
C ALA A 41 2.83 2.39 16.65
N ILE A 42 2.99 1.23 15.99
CA ILE A 42 2.37 -0.04 16.42
C ILE A 42 2.87 -0.42 17.83
N SER A 43 4.18 -0.35 18.09
CA SER A 43 4.75 -0.63 19.41
C SER A 43 4.20 0.33 20.47
N TYR A 44 4.04 1.62 20.14
CA TYR A 44 3.43 2.60 21.03
C TYR A 44 1.98 2.24 21.38
N VAL A 45 1.17 1.83 20.39
CA VAL A 45 -0.22 1.41 20.62
C VAL A 45 -0.28 0.17 21.52
N LYS A 46 0.59 -0.80 21.31
CA LYS A 46 0.70 -1.98 22.18
C LYS A 46 1.08 -1.61 23.61
N LEU A 47 1.96 -0.61 23.78
CA LEU A 47 2.43 -0.18 25.10
C LEU A 47 1.41 0.69 25.86
N ARG A 48 0.68 1.57 25.16
CA ARG A 48 -0.15 2.63 25.76
C ARG A 48 -1.64 2.43 25.61
N ASN A 49 -2.06 1.59 24.64
CA ASN A 49 -3.44 1.27 24.34
C ASN A 49 -4.36 2.48 24.15
N PRO A 50 -3.98 3.50 23.36
CA PRO A 50 -4.85 4.63 23.05
C PRO A 50 -6.02 4.18 22.18
N PHE A 51 -7.10 4.94 22.17
CA PHE A 51 -8.17 4.74 21.18
C PHE A 51 -7.63 5.17 19.79
N CYS A 52 -7.53 4.22 18.87
CA CYS A 52 -7.07 4.50 17.49
C CYS A 52 -8.25 4.80 16.58
N ILE A 53 -8.28 5.98 15.94
CA ILE A 53 -9.31 6.33 14.95
C ILE A 53 -9.16 5.46 13.70
N ASN A 54 -7.91 5.18 13.31
CA ASN A 54 -7.57 4.25 12.23
C ASN A 54 -6.57 3.21 12.74
N GLU A 55 -6.78 1.97 12.34
CA GLU A 55 -5.90 0.88 12.76
C GLU A 55 -4.53 0.98 12.09
N LEU A 56 -3.46 0.74 12.85
CA LEU A 56 -2.09 0.94 12.38
C LEU A 56 -1.55 -0.26 11.60
N ILE A 57 -1.78 -1.47 12.10
CA ILE A 57 -1.23 -2.70 11.49
C ILE A 57 -1.59 -2.80 10.00
N PRO A 58 -2.86 -2.65 9.58
CA PRO A 58 -3.21 -2.78 8.17
C PRO A 58 -2.70 -1.63 7.28
N GLN A 59 -2.18 -0.55 7.86
CA GLN A 59 -1.56 0.51 7.06
C GLN A 59 -0.32 0.01 6.29
N ALA A 60 0.34 -1.05 6.75
CA ALA A 60 1.44 -1.68 6.03
C ALA A 60 1.03 -2.22 4.65
N LEU A 61 -0.25 -2.51 4.42
CA LEU A 61 -0.77 -2.91 3.09
C LEU A 61 -0.56 -1.82 2.04
N LEU A 62 -0.57 -0.54 2.44
CA LEU A 62 -0.49 0.59 1.53
C LEU A 62 0.87 0.71 0.81
N TRP A 63 1.91 0.03 1.32
CA TRP A 63 3.22 -0.02 0.67
C TRP A 63 3.21 -0.81 -0.64
N ASP A 64 2.29 -1.76 -0.77
CA ASP A 64 2.25 -2.66 -1.92
C ASP A 64 0.86 -2.66 -2.56
N ARG A 65 0.77 -2.18 -3.80
CA ARG A 65 -0.50 -2.09 -4.53
C ARG A 65 -1.16 -3.45 -4.77
N ARG A 66 -0.38 -4.53 -4.77
CA ARG A 66 -0.87 -5.90 -4.92
C ARG A 66 -1.67 -6.33 -3.69
N LEU A 67 -1.18 -5.98 -2.50
CA LEU A 67 -1.86 -6.27 -1.24
C LEU A 67 -3.17 -5.47 -1.13
N VAL A 68 -3.13 -4.19 -1.48
CA VAL A 68 -4.35 -3.35 -1.55
C VAL A 68 -5.36 -3.96 -2.50
N GLY A 69 -4.92 -4.35 -3.71
CA GLY A 69 -5.77 -4.98 -4.71
C GLY A 69 -6.45 -6.26 -4.19
N LEU A 70 -5.68 -7.13 -3.55
CA LEU A 70 -6.18 -8.38 -2.97
C LEU A 70 -7.26 -8.14 -1.91
N VAL A 71 -7.07 -7.14 -1.03
CA VAL A 71 -8.07 -6.79 -0.01
C VAL A 71 -9.33 -6.21 -0.64
N LEU A 72 -9.20 -5.36 -1.66
CA LEU A 72 -10.35 -4.81 -2.37
C LEU A 72 -11.17 -5.90 -3.07
N ASP A 73 -10.50 -6.88 -3.68
CA ASP A 73 -11.18 -8.04 -4.30
C ASP A 73 -11.92 -8.89 -3.27
N HIS A 74 -11.26 -9.16 -2.15
CA HIS A 74 -11.88 -9.90 -1.04
C HIS A 74 -13.11 -9.18 -0.52
N ALA A 75 -13.02 -7.87 -0.34
CA ALA A 75 -14.14 -7.02 0.09
C ALA A 75 -15.20 -6.80 -0.99
N LYS A 76 -15.01 -7.35 -2.20
CA LYS A 76 -15.90 -7.18 -3.37
C LYS A 76 -16.12 -5.70 -3.75
N VAL A 77 -15.11 -4.87 -3.50
CA VAL A 77 -15.15 -3.47 -3.93
C VAL A 77 -14.89 -3.44 -5.44
N PRO A 78 -15.78 -2.81 -6.24
CA PRO A 78 -15.58 -2.72 -7.68
C PRO A 78 -14.28 -1.99 -8.02
N THR A 79 -13.42 -2.65 -8.79
CA THR A 79 -12.15 -2.08 -9.28
C THR A 79 -12.03 -2.30 -10.78
N PRO A 80 -11.28 -1.47 -11.51
CA PRO A 80 -10.94 -1.75 -12.89
C PRO A 80 -10.23 -3.11 -13.03
N LYS A 81 -10.40 -3.78 -14.19
CA LYS A 81 -9.63 -4.97 -14.52
C LYS A 81 -8.14 -4.65 -14.37
N ARG A 82 -7.42 -5.50 -13.64
CA ARG A 82 -5.98 -5.37 -13.45
C ARG A 82 -5.28 -6.70 -13.65
N LEU A 83 -4.06 -6.63 -14.11
CA LEU A 83 -3.14 -7.76 -14.19
C LEU A 83 -1.87 -7.37 -13.45
N GLU A 84 -1.25 -8.34 -12.80
CA GLU A 84 -0.01 -8.12 -12.04
C GLU A 84 1.17 -8.70 -12.81
N VAL A 85 2.23 -7.90 -12.93
CA VAL A 85 3.50 -8.34 -13.48
C VAL A 85 4.56 -7.98 -12.47
N SER A 86 5.11 -8.97 -11.77
CA SER A 86 6.20 -8.75 -10.84
C SER A 86 7.25 -9.84 -10.97
N ARG A 87 8.51 -9.45 -10.73
CA ARG A 87 9.69 -10.33 -10.84
C ARG A 87 10.41 -10.48 -9.52
N ASP A 88 9.78 -10.06 -8.43
CA ASP A 88 10.33 -10.02 -7.07
C ASP A 88 9.88 -11.19 -6.18
N GLY A 89 9.17 -12.17 -6.76
CA GLY A 89 8.64 -13.32 -6.05
C GLY A 89 7.34 -13.07 -5.28
N GLY A 90 6.77 -11.88 -5.37
CA GLY A 90 5.51 -11.50 -4.72
C GLY A 90 5.68 -10.56 -3.52
N PRO A 91 4.58 -10.13 -2.89
CA PRO A 91 4.60 -9.21 -1.76
C PRO A 91 5.35 -9.80 -0.56
N LYS A 92 6.22 -9.00 0.04
CA LYS A 92 6.83 -9.34 1.33
C LYS A 92 5.93 -8.84 2.45
N VAL A 93 5.49 -9.77 3.29
CA VAL A 93 4.54 -9.50 4.38
C VAL A 93 5.09 -10.10 5.65
N ASP A 94 5.12 -9.32 6.74
CA ASP A 94 5.49 -9.83 8.05
C ASP A 94 4.36 -10.69 8.66
N ASP A 95 4.71 -11.49 9.65
CA ASP A 95 3.77 -12.46 10.22
C ASP A 95 2.68 -11.77 11.02
N GLU A 96 2.98 -10.65 11.68
CA GLU A 96 1.97 -9.88 12.43
C GLU A 96 0.85 -9.38 11.51
N LEU A 97 1.20 -8.83 10.34
CA LEU A 97 0.22 -8.39 9.35
C LEU A 97 -0.57 -9.57 8.78
N LYS A 98 0.07 -10.72 8.49
CA LYS A 98 -0.62 -11.92 8.02
C LYS A 98 -1.65 -12.41 9.03
N GLU A 99 -1.25 -12.56 10.29
CA GLU A 99 -2.13 -13.02 11.36
C GLU A 99 -3.29 -12.06 11.59
N TYR A 100 -2.99 -10.76 11.62
CA TYR A 100 -3.99 -9.72 11.77
C TYR A 100 -5.05 -9.79 10.66
N MET A 101 -4.63 -9.84 9.39
CA MET A 101 -5.55 -9.84 8.25
C MET A 101 -6.37 -11.13 8.18
N LYS A 102 -5.75 -12.27 8.49
CA LYS A 102 -6.45 -13.55 8.56
C LYS A 102 -7.51 -13.55 9.67
N ALA A 103 -7.17 -13.05 10.85
CA ALA A 103 -8.09 -13.01 11.99
C ALA A 103 -9.25 -12.01 11.81
N ARG A 104 -8.98 -10.86 11.19
CA ARG A 104 -9.96 -9.76 11.08
C ARG A 104 -10.91 -9.89 9.90
N ILE A 105 -10.41 -10.32 8.76
CA ILE A 105 -11.19 -10.37 7.51
C ILE A 105 -11.05 -11.67 6.72
N GLY A 106 -10.32 -12.66 7.25
CA GLY A 106 -10.16 -13.96 6.60
C GLY A 106 -9.26 -13.95 5.36
N VAL A 107 -8.46 -12.90 5.17
CA VAL A 107 -7.54 -12.79 4.01
C VAL A 107 -6.19 -13.37 4.37
N GLU A 108 -5.72 -14.31 3.55
CA GLU A 108 -4.34 -14.81 3.61
C GLU A 108 -3.43 -13.97 2.73
N LEU A 109 -2.42 -13.36 3.35
CA LEU A 109 -1.45 -12.52 2.67
C LEU A 109 -0.15 -13.27 2.39
N GLY A 110 0.53 -12.86 1.31
CA GLY A 110 1.83 -13.39 0.93
C GLY A 110 1.74 -14.57 -0.04
N GLY A 111 2.79 -15.36 -0.07
CA GLY A 111 2.98 -16.46 -1.02
C GLY A 111 3.94 -16.11 -2.14
N PHE A 112 4.73 -17.12 -2.56
CA PHE A 112 5.65 -16.97 -3.68
C PHE A 112 4.85 -16.91 -4.98
N ARG A 113 5.21 -15.97 -5.84
CA ARG A 113 4.64 -15.82 -7.18
C ARG A 113 5.72 -16.03 -8.23
N VAL A 114 5.43 -16.89 -9.18
CA VAL A 114 6.28 -17.08 -10.36
C VAL A 114 6.22 -15.83 -11.23
N THR A 115 7.34 -15.48 -11.85
CA THR A 115 7.36 -14.40 -12.85
C THR A 115 6.42 -14.75 -13.99
N PRO A 116 5.42 -13.90 -14.31
CA PRO A 116 4.48 -14.18 -15.37
C PRO A 116 5.14 -14.03 -16.75
N GLU A 117 4.63 -14.77 -17.72
CA GLU A 117 4.94 -14.56 -19.13
C GLU A 117 4.20 -13.33 -19.64
N VAL A 118 4.92 -12.42 -20.28
CA VAL A 118 4.32 -11.19 -20.83
C VAL A 118 4.65 -11.09 -22.30
N THR A 119 3.62 -10.99 -23.13
CA THR A 119 3.75 -10.79 -24.56
C THR A 119 2.92 -9.60 -25.02
N LEU A 120 3.36 -8.97 -26.10
CA LEU A 120 2.60 -7.93 -26.78
C LEU A 120 1.81 -8.58 -27.93
N ARG A 121 0.52 -8.29 -28.05
CA ARG A 121 -0.27 -8.72 -29.20
C ARG A 121 0.28 -8.08 -30.48
N GLU A 122 0.19 -8.78 -31.61
CA GLU A 122 0.79 -8.36 -32.91
C GLU A 122 0.36 -6.97 -33.35
N ASP A 123 -0.88 -6.58 -33.09
CA ASP A 123 -1.40 -5.23 -33.41
C ASP A 123 -0.89 -4.14 -32.47
N GLY A 124 -0.12 -4.50 -31.43
CA GLY A 124 0.39 -3.59 -30.42
C GLY A 124 -0.66 -2.97 -29.51
N ASN A 125 -1.94 -3.39 -29.60
CA ASN A 125 -3.05 -2.79 -28.83
C ASN A 125 -3.44 -3.54 -27.57
N ALA A 126 -2.77 -4.64 -27.24
CA ALA A 126 -3.00 -5.36 -26.00
C ALA A 126 -1.71 -6.00 -25.47
N ILE A 127 -1.63 -6.19 -24.16
CA ILE A 127 -0.66 -7.07 -23.51
C ILE A 127 -1.35 -8.37 -23.09
N ILE A 128 -0.60 -9.45 -23.14
CA ILE A 128 -1.05 -10.78 -22.73
C ILE A 128 -0.13 -11.21 -21.59
N ILE A 129 -0.72 -11.53 -20.44
CA ILE A 129 -0.01 -11.93 -19.22
C ILE A 129 -0.58 -13.28 -18.79
N ASP A 130 0.22 -14.33 -18.85
CA ASP A 130 -0.21 -15.70 -18.56
C ASP A 130 -1.54 -16.06 -19.26
N GLY A 131 -1.66 -15.70 -20.56
CA GLY A 131 -2.86 -15.93 -21.36
C GLY A 131 -4.02 -14.96 -21.12
N GLN A 132 -3.93 -14.08 -20.15
CA GLN A 132 -4.95 -13.06 -19.90
C GLN A 132 -4.66 -11.78 -20.68
N VAL A 133 -5.65 -11.29 -21.41
CA VAL A 133 -5.52 -10.11 -22.27
C VAL A 133 -5.94 -8.84 -21.54
N LEU A 134 -5.09 -7.81 -21.62
CA LEU A 134 -5.40 -6.43 -21.20
C LEU A 134 -5.24 -5.49 -22.39
N GLU A 135 -6.35 -4.95 -22.86
CA GLU A 135 -6.39 -4.04 -24.00
C GLU A 135 -6.11 -2.60 -23.61
N LYS A 136 -5.47 -1.87 -24.53
CA LYS A 136 -5.33 -0.42 -24.44
C LYS A 136 -6.69 0.29 -24.58
N PRO A 137 -6.91 1.46 -23.95
CA PRO A 137 -5.94 2.13 -23.08
C PRO A 137 -5.84 1.44 -21.72
N PHE A 138 -4.63 1.34 -21.20
CA PHE A 138 -4.39 0.87 -19.83
C PHE A 138 -3.34 1.71 -19.11
N VAL A 139 -3.29 1.57 -17.79
CA VAL A 139 -2.38 2.28 -16.91
C VAL A 139 -1.44 1.28 -16.25
N GLU A 140 -0.13 1.50 -16.41
CA GLU A 140 0.91 0.80 -15.67
C GLU A 140 1.28 1.60 -14.44
N LYS A 141 1.32 0.94 -13.29
CA LYS A 141 1.71 1.52 -12.01
C LYS A 141 2.78 0.65 -11.34
N PRO A 142 3.75 1.25 -10.65
CA PRO A 142 4.70 0.50 -9.84
C PRO A 142 4.00 -0.33 -8.77
N VAL A 143 4.64 -1.41 -8.34
CA VAL A 143 4.18 -2.22 -7.20
C VAL A 143 4.15 -1.39 -5.93
N SER A 144 5.18 -0.56 -5.71
CA SER A 144 5.27 0.33 -4.56
C SER A 144 4.13 1.35 -4.54
N GLY A 145 3.44 1.47 -3.41
CA GLY A 145 2.44 2.50 -3.16
C GLY A 145 3.01 3.92 -3.18
N GLU A 146 4.29 4.06 -2.83
CA GLU A 146 5.01 5.33 -2.74
C GLU A 146 5.62 5.78 -4.07
N ASP A 147 5.81 4.86 -5.03
CA ASP A 147 6.30 5.23 -6.35
C ASP A 147 5.15 5.74 -7.22
N HIS A 148 5.28 6.99 -7.65
CA HIS A 148 4.27 7.70 -8.42
C HIS A 148 4.59 7.76 -9.93
N ASN A 149 5.51 6.91 -10.42
CA ASN A 149 5.76 6.80 -11.86
C ASN A 149 4.63 6.01 -12.52
N VAL A 150 3.71 6.70 -13.17
CA VAL A 150 2.53 6.13 -13.79
C VAL A 150 2.61 6.32 -15.29
N TYR A 151 2.44 5.23 -16.06
CA TYR A 151 2.43 5.26 -17.51
C TYR A 151 1.02 4.98 -18.03
N ILE A 152 0.55 5.77 -18.97
CA ILE A 152 -0.70 5.56 -19.69
C ILE A 152 -0.38 5.19 -21.13
N TYR A 153 -0.89 4.04 -21.54
CA TYR A 153 -0.71 3.52 -22.91
C TYR A 153 -2.00 3.69 -23.70
N PHE A 154 -1.89 4.32 -24.87
CA PHE A 154 -3.00 4.61 -25.75
C PHE A 154 -3.04 3.64 -26.93
N ARG A 155 -4.21 3.48 -27.56
CA ARG A 155 -4.40 2.68 -28.77
C ARG A 155 -3.73 3.30 -30.00
N ASP A 156 -3.60 2.49 -31.04
CA ASP A 156 -3.27 2.93 -32.42
C ASP A 156 -2.03 3.80 -32.53
N GLY A 157 -0.98 3.39 -31.86
CA GLY A 157 0.30 4.11 -31.89
C GLY A 157 0.31 5.44 -31.14
N GLY A 158 -0.74 5.73 -30.35
CA GLY A 158 -0.86 6.96 -29.54
C GLY A 158 0.21 7.14 -28.46
N GLY A 159 1.19 6.22 -28.40
CA GLY A 159 2.31 6.29 -27.48
C GLY A 159 1.94 6.09 -26.03
N ARG A 160 2.76 6.62 -25.15
CA ARG A 160 2.55 6.59 -23.70
C ARG A 160 2.81 7.95 -23.06
N ARG A 161 2.14 8.21 -21.94
CA ARG A 161 2.44 9.36 -21.10
C ARG A 161 2.97 8.87 -19.75
N LEU A 162 4.03 9.53 -19.28
CA LEU A 162 4.59 9.33 -17.95
C LEU A 162 4.11 10.46 -17.04
N PHE A 163 3.54 10.10 -15.91
CA PHE A 163 3.27 11.01 -14.80
C PHE A 163 4.26 10.73 -13.69
N ARG A 164 4.93 11.76 -13.21
CA ARG A 164 5.88 11.68 -12.09
C ARG A 164 5.50 12.68 -11.01
N LYS A 165 5.67 12.28 -9.77
CA LYS A 165 5.71 13.23 -8.66
C LYS A 165 7.05 13.97 -8.74
N VAL A 166 7.02 15.28 -9.04
CA VAL A 166 8.20 16.12 -8.91
C VAL A 166 8.43 16.34 -7.43
N ARG A 167 9.58 15.88 -6.91
CA ARG A 167 10.02 16.28 -5.56
C ARG A 167 10.36 17.76 -5.61
N GLN A 168 9.62 18.58 -4.89
CA GLN A 168 10.00 19.97 -4.59
C GLN A 168 11.08 19.99 -3.52
#